data_0dd02302390bc6dd3fca47fbc49a2221
#
_entry.id   0dd02302390bc6dd3fca47fbc49a2221
#
_cell.length_a   1.000
_cell.length_b   1.000
_cell.length_c   1.000
_cell.angle_alpha   90.00
_cell.angle_beta   90.00
_cell.angle_gamma   90.00
#
_symmetry.space_group_name_H-M   'P 1'
#
loop_
_entity.id
_entity.type
_entity.pdbx_description
1 polymer ?
#
loop_
_entity_poly.entity_id
_entity_poly.type
_entity_poly.pdbx_seq_one_letter_code
_entity_poly.pdbx_strand_id
1 'polypeptide(L)'
;MILRENITGLLHEWSEGDDAALERLTPLVYDELRRLAASYLKTERADHTLQATALVHEAYLDVREMRQYSWQNRAHFVGVMANLMRRILVDYARRHNAEKRSGDNVKVPLSQAELSVSVKPNVDLVELDQVLERFSVEHPRRAKIVELKFFGGLTIDEIAEVFSQDTDKITTATIERDWRFARAWLHSEMTSV
;
A
#
# COMPACT_ATOMS: atom_id res chain seq x y z
N MET A 1 -0.39 21.43 -11.76
CA MET A 1 0.82 21.15 -12.57
C MET A 1 2.10 21.51 -11.83
N ILE A 2 2.26 22.72 -11.30
CA ILE A 2 3.45 23.21 -10.59
C ILE A 2 3.88 22.33 -9.39
N LEU A 3 2.91 21.78 -8.61
CA LEU A 3 3.21 20.92 -7.44
C LEU A 3 3.79 19.53 -7.82
N ARG A 4 3.42 18.98 -9.00
CA ARG A 4 3.92 17.66 -9.42
C ARG A 4 5.38 17.73 -9.86
N GLU A 5 5.79 18.79 -10.56
CA GLU A 5 7.19 18.99 -10.96
C GLU A 5 8.11 19.16 -9.75
N ASN A 6 7.63 19.85 -8.71
CA ASN A 6 8.41 20.05 -7.48
C ASN A 6 8.66 18.73 -6.73
N ILE A 7 7.68 17.81 -6.66
CA ILE A 7 7.82 16.51 -5.98
C ILE A 7 8.89 15.65 -6.65
N THR A 8 8.90 15.55 -7.96
CA THR A 8 9.92 14.77 -8.69
C THR A 8 11.31 15.34 -8.49
N GLY A 9 11.47 16.67 -8.52
CA GLY A 9 12.73 17.34 -8.23
C GLY A 9 13.24 17.03 -6.82
N LEU A 10 12.37 17.12 -5.82
CA LEU A 10 12.72 16.80 -4.42
C LEU A 10 13.12 15.33 -4.23
N LEU A 11 12.47 14.41 -4.95
CA LEU A 11 12.85 13.00 -4.92
C LEU A 11 14.24 12.77 -5.49
N HIS A 12 14.62 13.47 -6.56
CA HIS A 12 15.95 13.38 -7.14
C HIS A 12 17.00 14.00 -6.21
N GLU A 13 16.76 15.21 -5.68
CA GLU A 13 17.65 15.86 -4.71
C GLU A 13 17.92 14.95 -3.49
N TRP A 14 16.86 14.29 -2.99
CA TRP A 14 17.02 13.34 -1.90
C TRP A 14 17.86 12.12 -2.30
N SER A 15 17.66 11.53 -3.48
CA SER A 15 18.47 10.39 -3.96
C SER A 15 19.94 10.77 -4.17
N GLU A 16 20.23 12.03 -4.49
CA GLU A 16 21.58 12.58 -4.63
C GLU A 16 22.24 12.94 -3.30
N GLY A 17 21.50 12.93 -2.20
CA GLY A 17 22.04 13.07 -0.87
C GLY A 17 21.54 14.27 -0.07
N ASP A 18 20.60 15.06 -0.56
CA ASP A 18 19.97 16.13 0.20
C ASP A 18 18.90 15.60 1.14
N ASP A 19 19.23 15.32 2.40
CA ASP A 19 18.27 14.87 3.41
C ASP A 19 17.18 15.92 3.68
N ALA A 20 17.43 17.21 3.49
CA ALA A 20 16.45 18.26 3.63
C ALA A 20 15.38 18.20 2.51
N ALA A 21 15.68 17.58 1.37
CA ALA A 21 14.70 17.38 0.32
C ALA A 21 13.54 16.48 0.77
N LEU A 22 13.82 15.43 1.56
CA LEU A 22 12.78 14.58 2.13
C LEU A 22 11.88 15.32 3.11
N GLU A 23 12.44 16.22 3.92
CA GLU A 23 11.65 17.07 4.84
C GLU A 23 10.72 18.02 4.07
N ARG A 24 11.19 18.57 2.95
CA ARG A 24 10.39 19.43 2.05
C ARG A 24 9.33 18.64 1.28
N LEU A 25 9.61 17.40 0.92
CA LEU A 25 8.68 16.49 0.24
C LEU A 25 7.51 16.09 1.14
N THR A 26 7.78 15.82 2.41
CA THR A 26 6.81 15.27 3.37
C THR A 26 5.48 16.02 3.38
N PRO A 27 5.41 17.34 3.59
CA PRO A 27 4.12 18.05 3.64
C PRO A 27 3.35 17.99 2.31
N LEU A 28 4.03 17.80 1.17
CA LEU A 28 3.41 17.75 -0.15
C LEU A 28 2.65 16.43 -0.41
N VAL A 29 3.06 15.34 0.24
CA VAL A 29 2.50 14.01 0.04
C VAL A 29 1.73 13.49 1.26
N TYR A 30 1.89 14.13 2.43
CA TYR A 30 1.36 13.63 3.71
C TYR A 30 -0.15 13.40 3.72
N ASP A 31 -0.93 14.37 3.25
CA ASP A 31 -2.39 14.26 3.25
C ASP A 31 -2.89 13.13 2.32
N GLU A 32 -2.18 12.87 1.24
CA GLU A 32 -2.48 11.77 0.35
C GLU A 32 -2.16 10.43 1.00
N LEU A 33 -0.97 10.29 1.57
CA LEU A 33 -0.57 9.06 2.28
C LEU A 33 -1.46 8.79 3.48
N ARG A 34 -1.87 9.82 4.22
CA ARG A 34 -2.80 9.68 5.35
C ARG A 34 -4.19 9.21 4.90
N ARG A 35 -4.71 9.74 3.77
CA ARG A 35 -5.99 9.27 3.20
C ARG A 35 -5.89 7.81 2.75
N LEU A 36 -4.77 7.43 2.15
CA LEU A 36 -4.49 6.08 1.73
C LEU A 36 -4.43 5.13 2.94
N ALA A 37 -3.66 5.46 3.97
CA ALA A 37 -3.60 4.72 5.23
C ALA A 37 -4.98 4.58 5.88
N ALA A 38 -5.77 5.65 5.93
CA ALA A 38 -7.12 5.62 6.47
C ALA A 38 -8.06 4.71 5.66
N SER A 39 -7.86 4.58 4.34
CA SER A 39 -8.65 3.67 3.51
C SER A 39 -8.36 2.19 3.83
N TYR A 40 -7.12 1.84 4.14
CA TYR A 40 -6.75 0.49 4.57
C TYR A 40 -7.37 0.12 5.91
N LEU A 41 -7.29 1.04 6.87
CA LEU A 41 -7.82 0.82 8.22
C LEU A 41 -9.36 0.75 8.27
N LYS A 42 -10.07 1.29 7.28
CA LYS A 42 -11.54 1.13 7.17
C LYS A 42 -11.97 -0.28 6.83
N THR A 43 -11.12 -1.07 6.20
CA THR A 43 -11.37 -2.47 5.83
C THR A 43 -10.96 -3.45 6.95
N GLU A 44 -10.19 -2.96 7.93
CA GLU A 44 -9.76 -3.72 9.09
C GLU A 44 -10.85 -3.82 10.18
N ARG A 45 -10.65 -4.77 11.12
CA ARG A 45 -11.57 -4.97 12.25
C ARG A 45 -11.57 -3.76 13.18
N ALA A 46 -12.70 -3.52 13.86
CA ALA A 46 -12.89 -2.42 14.81
C ALA A 46 -11.90 -2.43 16.01
N ASP A 47 -11.21 -3.55 16.26
CA ASP A 47 -10.20 -3.71 17.33
C ASP A 47 -8.83 -3.13 16.95
N HIS A 48 -8.70 -2.49 15.78
CA HIS A 48 -7.41 -2.01 15.29
C HIS A 48 -6.97 -0.78 16.07
N THR A 49 -5.92 -0.89 16.87
CA THR A 49 -5.34 0.21 17.65
C THR A 49 -4.42 1.11 16.84
N LEU A 50 -4.01 0.68 15.65
CA LEU A 50 -3.12 1.44 14.77
C LEU A 50 -3.88 2.58 14.09
N GLN A 51 -3.38 3.80 14.25
CA GLN A 51 -3.93 4.98 13.59
C GLN A 51 -3.28 5.24 12.23
N ALA A 52 -4.03 5.87 11.32
CA ALA A 52 -3.52 6.20 9.99
C ALA A 52 -2.22 7.03 10.03
N THR A 53 -2.11 7.93 11.00
CA THR A 53 -0.90 8.73 11.23
C THR A 53 0.29 7.87 11.64
N ALA A 54 0.09 6.90 12.53
CA ALA A 54 1.14 5.99 12.97
C ALA A 54 1.63 5.12 11.81
N LEU A 55 0.71 4.58 11.00
CA LEU A 55 1.04 3.79 9.81
C LEU A 55 1.88 4.57 8.80
N VAL A 56 1.53 5.83 8.54
CA VAL A 56 2.32 6.70 7.66
C VAL A 56 3.70 6.97 8.25
N HIS A 57 3.80 7.21 9.57
CA HIS A 57 5.09 7.47 10.21
C HIS A 57 6.01 6.24 10.19
N GLU A 58 5.49 5.03 10.43
CA GLU A 58 6.29 3.81 10.33
C GLU A 58 6.79 3.60 8.90
N ALA A 59 5.91 3.73 7.90
CA ALA A 59 6.31 3.64 6.49
C ALA A 59 7.34 4.72 6.10
N TYR A 60 7.28 5.88 6.76
CA TYR A 60 8.24 6.97 6.54
C TYR A 60 9.63 6.65 7.11
N LEU A 61 9.70 5.93 8.24
CA LEU A 61 10.97 5.45 8.77
C LEU A 61 11.63 4.44 7.82
N ASP A 62 10.84 3.51 7.30
CA ASP A 62 11.33 2.50 6.36
C ASP A 62 11.82 3.15 5.03
N VAL A 63 11.07 4.12 4.50
CA VAL A 63 11.45 4.77 3.24
C VAL A 63 12.73 5.58 3.36
N ARG A 64 13.06 6.13 4.52
CA ARG A 64 14.33 6.84 4.74
C ARG A 64 15.56 5.97 4.48
N GLU A 65 15.46 4.68 4.81
CA GLU A 65 16.53 3.71 4.55
C GLU A 65 16.69 3.43 3.04
N MET A 66 15.68 3.76 2.23
CA MET A 66 15.65 3.57 0.78
C MET A 66 16.20 4.78 0.01
N ARG A 67 17.05 5.62 0.62
CA ARG A 67 17.58 6.84 -0.01
C ARG A 67 18.21 6.60 -1.38
N GLN A 68 18.99 5.53 -1.54
CA GLN A 68 19.67 5.19 -2.79
C GLN A 68 18.74 4.55 -3.85
N TYR A 69 17.43 4.49 -3.55
CA TYR A 69 16.46 3.98 -4.49
C TYR A 69 16.27 4.96 -5.66
N SER A 70 16.16 4.44 -6.89
CA SER A 70 15.92 5.25 -8.07
C SER A 70 14.49 5.76 -8.13
N TRP A 71 14.25 6.93 -7.54
CA TRP A 71 12.93 7.57 -7.53
C TRP A 71 12.60 8.16 -8.89
N GLN A 72 11.54 7.72 -9.52
CA GLN A 72 11.16 8.15 -10.86
C GLN A 72 10.26 9.40 -10.83
N ASN A 73 9.17 9.33 -10.05
CA ASN A 73 8.18 10.39 -9.95
C ASN A 73 7.29 10.21 -8.71
N ARG A 74 6.33 11.14 -8.52
CA ARG A 74 5.36 11.09 -7.41
C ARG A 74 4.59 9.76 -7.35
N ALA A 75 4.08 9.28 -8.50
CA ALA A 75 3.28 8.05 -8.55
C ALA A 75 4.10 6.84 -8.08
N HIS A 76 5.37 6.76 -8.50
CA HIS A 76 6.30 5.74 -8.03
C HIS A 76 6.53 5.82 -6.51
N PHE A 77 6.76 7.02 -5.97
CA PHE A 77 6.92 7.22 -4.53
C PHE A 77 5.68 6.78 -3.74
N VAL A 78 4.48 7.22 -4.16
CA VAL A 78 3.21 6.83 -3.52
C VAL A 78 3.00 5.31 -3.58
N GLY A 79 3.33 4.67 -4.70
CA GLY A 79 3.27 3.22 -4.86
C GLY A 79 4.19 2.47 -3.90
N VAL A 80 5.43 2.94 -3.71
CA VAL A 80 6.37 2.36 -2.74
C VAL A 80 5.85 2.55 -1.31
N MET A 81 5.39 3.75 -0.95
CA MET A 81 4.80 4.01 0.37
C MET A 81 3.58 3.12 0.64
N ALA A 82 2.72 2.90 -0.36
CA ALA A 82 1.58 2.01 -0.26
C ALA A 82 1.99 0.56 0.06
N ASN A 83 3.04 0.08 -0.59
CA ASN A 83 3.58 -1.27 -0.35
C ASN A 83 4.18 -1.38 1.06
N LEU A 84 4.94 -0.39 1.52
CA LEU A 84 5.46 -0.35 2.90
C LEU A 84 4.31 -0.38 3.92
N MET A 85 3.29 0.47 3.75
CA MET A 85 2.12 0.49 4.63
C MET A 85 1.38 -0.87 4.65
N ARG A 86 1.23 -1.53 3.51
CA ARG A 86 0.64 -2.87 3.44
C ARG A 86 1.45 -3.88 4.25
N ARG A 87 2.77 -3.90 4.09
CA ARG A 87 3.66 -4.81 4.84
C ARG A 87 3.56 -4.59 6.34
N ILE A 88 3.59 -3.35 6.79
CA ILE A 88 3.41 -3.00 8.21
C ILE A 88 2.09 -3.53 8.75
N LEU A 89 0.99 -3.37 8.01
CA LEU A 89 -0.33 -3.88 8.39
C LEU A 89 -0.38 -5.40 8.46
N VAL A 90 0.20 -6.09 7.50
CA VAL A 90 0.28 -7.56 7.50
C VAL A 90 1.09 -8.06 8.69
N ASP A 91 2.22 -7.46 8.98
CA ASP A 91 3.07 -7.82 10.12
C ASP A 91 2.37 -7.53 11.46
N TYR A 92 1.61 -6.45 11.53
CA TYR A 92 0.77 -6.14 12.68
C TYR A 92 -0.33 -7.21 12.86
N ALA A 93 -1.04 -7.57 11.79
CA ALA A 93 -2.08 -8.58 11.82
C ALA A 93 -1.53 -9.97 12.20
N ARG A 94 -0.36 -10.35 11.67
CA ARG A 94 0.33 -11.60 12.02
C ARG A 94 0.69 -11.66 13.51
N ARG A 95 1.27 -10.58 14.06
CA ARG A 95 1.60 -10.48 15.49
C ARG A 95 0.36 -10.58 16.36
N HIS A 96 -0.67 -9.83 16.08
CA HIS A 96 -1.93 -9.85 16.81
C HIS A 96 -2.61 -11.25 16.80
N ASN A 97 -2.60 -11.94 15.66
CA ASN A 97 -3.12 -13.29 15.56
C ASN A 97 -2.26 -14.32 16.34
N ALA A 98 -0.94 -14.13 16.43
CA ALA A 98 -0.06 -14.96 17.23
C ALA A 98 -0.31 -14.78 18.74
N GLU A 99 -0.46 -13.55 19.22
CA GLU A 99 -0.79 -13.22 20.60
C GLU A 99 -2.14 -13.81 21.04
N LYS A 100 -3.17 -13.76 20.19
CA LYS A 100 -4.47 -14.40 20.45
C LYS A 100 -4.37 -15.92 20.59
N ARG A 101 -3.42 -16.58 19.92
CA ARG A 101 -3.21 -18.05 20.04
C ARG A 101 -2.39 -18.43 21.26
N SER A 102 -1.57 -17.56 21.81
CA SER A 102 -0.70 -17.84 22.99
C SER A 102 -1.42 -17.75 24.33
N GLY A 103 -2.72 -17.45 24.37
CA GLY A 103 -3.54 -17.60 25.56
C GLY A 103 -3.55 -16.43 26.55
N ASP A 104 -2.89 -15.33 26.26
CA ASP A 104 -3.06 -14.09 27.02
C ASP A 104 -4.39 -13.41 26.61
N ASN A 105 -5.48 -13.92 27.20
CA ASN A 105 -6.80 -13.34 27.10
C ASN A 105 -6.83 -11.99 27.84
N VAL A 106 -6.46 -10.92 27.21
CA VAL A 106 -6.93 -9.58 27.62
C VAL A 106 -8.42 -9.54 27.29
N LYS A 107 -9.25 -9.78 28.31
CA LYS A 107 -10.70 -9.63 28.24
C LYS A 107 -11.04 -8.19 27.93
N VAL A 108 -11.34 -7.88 26.66
CA VAL A 108 -11.99 -6.62 26.29
C VAL A 108 -13.44 -6.71 26.79
N PRO A 109 -13.93 -5.71 27.57
CA PRO A 109 -15.29 -5.73 28.08
C PRO A 109 -16.33 -5.82 26.96
N LEU A 110 -17.30 -6.71 27.11
CA LEU A 110 -18.37 -7.02 26.14
C LEU A 110 -19.29 -5.82 25.80
N SER A 111 -19.16 -4.70 26.50
CA SER A 111 -20.03 -3.53 26.36
C SER A 111 -19.74 -2.63 25.17
N GLN A 112 -18.71 -2.90 24.36
CA GLN A 112 -18.39 -2.15 23.14
C GLN A 112 -18.60 -2.94 21.84
N ALA A 113 -19.09 -4.18 21.92
CA ALA A 113 -19.28 -5.05 20.75
C ALA A 113 -20.63 -4.89 20.03
N GLU A 114 -21.53 -4.07 20.56
CA GLU A 114 -22.85 -3.85 19.96
C GLU A 114 -22.91 -2.49 19.31
N LEU A 115 -22.53 -2.35 18.07
CA LEU A 115 -23.03 -1.38 17.07
C LEU A 115 -22.08 -1.21 15.88
N SER A 116 -22.02 -2.21 15.03
CA SER A 116 -21.86 -1.96 13.59
C SER A 116 -22.06 -3.23 12.77
N VAL A 117 -23.32 -3.51 12.47
CA VAL A 117 -23.68 -4.40 11.38
C VAL A 117 -23.45 -3.63 10.08
N SER A 118 -22.25 -3.72 9.55
CA SER A 118 -21.96 -3.45 8.15
C SER A 118 -21.18 -4.65 7.64
N VAL A 119 -21.91 -5.60 7.08
CA VAL A 119 -21.36 -6.78 6.42
C VAL A 119 -20.72 -6.31 5.11
N LYS A 120 -19.46 -5.91 5.17
CA LYS A 120 -18.57 -5.96 4.01
C LYS A 120 -17.74 -7.24 4.14
N PRO A 121 -17.47 -7.98 3.04
CA PRO A 121 -16.62 -9.16 3.11
C PRO A 121 -15.29 -8.74 3.75
N ASN A 122 -15.02 -9.30 4.91
CA ASN A 122 -13.81 -9.06 5.68
C ASN A 122 -12.67 -9.77 4.92
N VAL A 123 -12.02 -9.08 4.00
CA VAL A 123 -10.84 -9.62 3.32
C VAL A 123 -9.76 -9.73 4.39
N ASP A 124 -9.38 -10.96 4.73
CA ASP A 124 -8.25 -11.20 5.61
C ASP A 124 -6.98 -10.69 4.91
N LEU A 125 -6.38 -9.63 5.46
CA LEU A 125 -5.17 -9.03 4.88
C LEU A 125 -4.02 -10.01 4.80
N VAL A 126 -3.91 -10.94 5.74
CA VAL A 126 -2.86 -11.96 5.73
C VAL A 126 -3.09 -12.96 4.59
N GLU A 127 -4.35 -13.35 4.36
CA GLU A 127 -4.73 -14.22 3.25
C GLU A 127 -4.49 -13.52 1.90
N LEU A 128 -4.96 -12.27 1.77
CA LEU A 128 -4.71 -11.47 0.56
C LEU A 128 -3.22 -11.31 0.28
N ASP A 129 -2.40 -11.09 1.31
CA ASP A 129 -0.94 -10.98 1.17
C ASP A 129 -0.32 -12.28 0.63
N GLN A 130 -0.70 -13.43 1.17
CA GLN A 130 -0.23 -14.73 0.70
C GLN A 130 -0.62 -15.02 -0.75
N VAL A 131 -1.86 -14.66 -1.13
CA VAL A 131 -2.34 -14.80 -2.51
C VAL A 131 -1.56 -13.87 -3.45
N LEU A 132 -1.31 -12.63 -3.02
CA LEU A 132 -0.51 -11.68 -3.79
C LEU A 132 0.96 -12.10 -3.93
N GLU A 133 1.56 -12.69 -2.90
CA GLU A 133 2.91 -13.25 -2.98
C GLU A 133 2.98 -14.35 -4.04
N ARG A 134 2.05 -15.31 -4.06
CA ARG A 134 1.98 -16.35 -5.10
C ARG A 134 1.80 -15.72 -6.49
N PHE A 135 0.86 -14.77 -6.60
CA PHE A 135 0.60 -14.06 -7.86
C PHE A 135 1.83 -13.32 -8.37
N SER A 136 2.63 -12.74 -7.48
CA SER A 136 3.82 -11.99 -7.85
C SER A 136 4.93 -12.86 -8.46
N VAL A 137 5.04 -14.12 -8.04
CA VAL A 137 5.99 -15.10 -8.58
C VAL A 137 5.61 -15.47 -10.03
N GLU A 138 4.32 -15.71 -10.27
CA GLU A 138 3.82 -16.12 -11.59
C GLU A 138 3.66 -14.94 -12.56
N HIS A 139 3.25 -13.77 -12.03
CA HIS A 139 2.86 -12.60 -12.82
C HIS A 139 3.42 -11.29 -12.26
N PRO A 140 4.76 -11.08 -12.21
CA PRO A 140 5.39 -9.97 -11.50
C PRO A 140 4.91 -8.60 -11.97
N ARG A 141 4.78 -8.38 -13.29
CA ARG A 141 4.26 -7.11 -13.83
C ARG A 141 2.82 -6.83 -13.38
N ARG A 142 1.95 -7.85 -13.43
CA ARG A 142 0.55 -7.70 -13.04
C ARG A 142 0.39 -7.49 -11.54
N ALA A 143 1.23 -8.14 -10.74
CA ALA A 143 1.28 -7.91 -9.29
C ALA A 143 1.65 -6.46 -8.98
N LYS A 144 2.66 -5.90 -9.66
CA LYS A 144 3.02 -4.48 -9.53
C LYS A 144 1.85 -3.55 -9.90
N ILE A 145 1.09 -3.87 -10.94
CA ILE A 145 -0.12 -3.13 -11.30
C ILE A 145 -1.18 -3.21 -10.18
N VAL A 146 -1.37 -4.38 -9.56
CA VAL A 146 -2.28 -4.53 -8.41
C VAL A 146 -1.82 -3.66 -7.24
N GLU A 147 -0.54 -3.67 -6.91
CA GLU A 147 0.02 -2.86 -5.83
C GLU A 147 -0.22 -1.37 -6.07
N LEU A 148 0.09 -0.88 -7.26
CA LEU A 148 -0.09 0.53 -7.61
C LEU A 148 -1.56 0.93 -7.68
N LYS A 149 -2.44 0.07 -8.25
CA LYS A 149 -3.85 0.38 -8.47
C LYS A 149 -4.69 0.23 -7.21
N PHE A 150 -4.56 -0.92 -6.54
CA PHE A 150 -5.42 -1.28 -5.41
C PHE A 150 -4.90 -0.65 -4.10
N PHE A 151 -3.61 -0.81 -3.83
CA PHE A 151 -3.00 -0.26 -2.62
C PHE A 151 -2.56 1.20 -2.82
N GLY A 152 -1.94 1.55 -3.94
CA GLY A 152 -1.50 2.92 -4.23
C GLY A 152 -2.64 3.89 -4.58
N GLY A 153 -3.82 3.37 -4.96
CA GLY A 153 -4.94 4.19 -5.41
C GLY A 153 -4.66 4.96 -6.72
N LEU A 154 -3.61 4.59 -7.45
CA LEU A 154 -3.19 5.29 -8.66
C LEU A 154 -4.16 5.08 -9.82
N THR A 155 -4.28 6.08 -10.67
CA THR A 155 -5.00 6.00 -11.95
C THR A 155 -4.22 5.14 -12.94
N ILE A 156 -4.88 4.69 -14.01
CA ILE A 156 -4.21 3.93 -15.09
C ILE A 156 -3.10 4.76 -15.74
N ASP A 157 -3.32 6.07 -15.92
CA ASP A 157 -2.34 6.98 -16.51
C ASP A 157 -1.11 7.15 -15.60
N GLU A 158 -1.30 7.31 -14.29
CA GLU A 158 -0.19 7.38 -13.33
C GLU A 158 0.61 6.06 -13.28
N ILE A 159 -0.07 4.92 -13.41
CA ILE A 159 0.60 3.62 -13.51
C ILE A 159 1.40 3.53 -14.80
N ALA A 160 0.86 4.02 -15.93
CA ALA A 160 1.60 4.08 -17.19
C ALA A 160 2.85 4.96 -17.10
N GLU A 161 2.78 6.08 -16.36
CA GLU A 161 3.96 6.91 -16.08
C GLU A 161 5.05 6.15 -15.30
N VAL A 162 4.67 5.31 -14.33
CA VAL A 162 5.62 4.47 -13.58
C VAL A 162 6.30 3.45 -14.49
N PHE A 163 5.55 2.82 -15.40
CA PHE A 163 6.11 1.84 -16.34
C PHE A 163 6.78 2.47 -17.57
N SER A 164 6.62 3.76 -17.83
CA SER A 164 7.22 4.43 -19.00
C SER A 164 8.73 4.50 -18.98
N GLN A 165 9.34 4.32 -17.82
CA GLN A 165 10.79 4.31 -17.61
C GLN A 165 11.40 2.91 -17.78
N ASP A 166 10.58 1.86 -17.79
CA ASP A 166 11.03 0.51 -18.10
C ASP A 166 11.25 0.37 -19.63
N THR A 167 12.14 -0.54 -20.02
CA THR A 167 12.54 -0.76 -21.42
C THR A 167 11.36 -1.09 -22.34
N ASP A 168 10.30 -1.63 -21.78
CA ASP A 168 9.04 -1.93 -22.47
C ASP A 168 7.97 -0.91 -22.11
N LYS A 169 7.79 0.10 -22.95
CA LYS A 169 6.69 1.07 -22.80
C LYS A 169 5.34 0.36 -22.84
N ILE A 170 4.67 0.29 -21.69
CA ILE A 170 3.38 -0.35 -21.55
C ILE A 170 2.27 0.69 -21.77
N THR A 171 1.33 0.37 -22.65
CA THR A 171 0.18 1.26 -22.92
C THR A 171 -0.88 1.15 -21.83
N THR A 172 -1.69 2.20 -21.66
CA THR A 172 -2.86 2.21 -20.76
C THR A 172 -3.80 1.03 -21.04
N ALA A 173 -4.04 0.69 -22.29
CA ALA A 173 -4.85 -0.47 -22.68
C ALA A 173 -4.26 -1.81 -22.20
N THR A 174 -2.93 -1.93 -22.17
CA THR A 174 -2.26 -3.12 -21.63
C THR A 174 -2.42 -3.18 -20.11
N ILE A 175 -2.28 -2.05 -19.41
CA ILE A 175 -2.46 -1.96 -17.96
C ILE A 175 -3.91 -2.31 -17.58
N GLU A 176 -4.89 -1.81 -18.30
CA GLU A 176 -6.31 -2.14 -18.07
C GLU A 176 -6.61 -3.63 -18.27
N ARG A 177 -6.03 -4.25 -19.30
CA ARG A 177 -6.17 -5.68 -19.54
C ARG A 177 -5.50 -6.49 -18.42
N ASP A 178 -4.30 -6.12 -18.03
CA ASP A 178 -3.56 -6.79 -16.95
C ASP A 178 -4.26 -6.61 -15.59
N TRP A 179 -4.84 -5.46 -15.32
CA TRP A 179 -5.66 -5.21 -14.14
C TRP A 179 -6.93 -6.08 -14.12
N ARG A 180 -7.65 -6.19 -15.24
CA ARG A 180 -8.83 -7.06 -15.34
C ARG A 180 -8.48 -8.53 -15.08
N PHE A 181 -7.37 -9.00 -15.66
CA PHE A 181 -6.88 -10.36 -15.43
C PHE A 181 -6.55 -10.57 -13.94
N ALA A 182 -5.77 -9.67 -13.35
CA ALA A 182 -5.36 -9.77 -11.95
C ALA A 182 -6.57 -9.82 -11.00
N ARG A 183 -7.56 -8.96 -11.21
CA ARG A 183 -8.81 -8.98 -10.42
C ARG A 183 -9.55 -10.31 -10.51
N ALA A 184 -9.67 -10.88 -11.71
CA ALA A 184 -10.36 -12.15 -11.92
C ALA A 184 -9.60 -13.30 -11.24
N TRP A 185 -8.28 -13.32 -11.38
CA TRP A 185 -7.41 -14.33 -10.77
C TRP A 185 -7.48 -14.26 -9.23
N LEU A 186 -7.28 -13.07 -8.64
CA LEU A 186 -7.34 -12.87 -7.19
C LEU A 186 -8.71 -13.24 -6.63
N HIS A 187 -9.79 -12.86 -7.31
CA HIS A 187 -11.14 -13.24 -6.90
C HIS A 187 -11.34 -14.75 -6.89
N SER A 188 -10.84 -15.45 -7.91
CA SER A 188 -10.92 -16.92 -8.00
C SER A 188 -10.18 -17.59 -6.85
N GLU A 189 -8.94 -17.16 -6.56
CA GLU A 189 -8.13 -17.72 -5.48
C GLU A 189 -8.74 -17.49 -4.09
N MET A 190 -9.26 -16.30 -3.84
CA MET A 190 -9.88 -15.96 -2.54
C MET A 190 -11.27 -16.57 -2.34
N THR A 191 -11.92 -17.04 -3.39
CA THR A 191 -13.25 -17.68 -3.30
C THR A 191 -13.13 -19.21 -3.23
N SER A 192 -11.96 -19.77 -3.57
CA SER A 192 -11.71 -21.21 -3.62
C SER A 192 -11.23 -21.80 -2.29
N VAL A 193 -11.14 -20.98 -1.26
CA VAL A 193 -10.82 -21.33 0.13
C VAL A 193 -12.09 -21.27 0.98
#